data_28e0e674b5b1913ba307f254e4b6e6dc
#
_entry.id   28e0e674b5b1913ba307f254e4b6e6dc
#
_cell.length_a   1.000
_cell.length_b   1.000
_cell.length_c   1.000
_cell.angle_alpha   90.00
_cell.angle_beta   90.00
_cell.angle_gamma   90.00
#
_symmetry.space_group_name_H-M   'P 1'
#
loop_
_entity.id
_entity.type
_entity.pdbx_description
1 polymer ?
#
loop_
_entity_poly.entity_id
_entity_poly.type
_entity_poly.pdbx_seq_one_letter_code
_entity_poly.pdbx_strand_id
1 'polypeptide(L)'
;EQRARGVIAASAGNHSQGLSYHGTRLGVPVTIVMPRTTPTVKVMQTESVGGKVVLEGETFDEAYAHARKLEGELGLTFVHPFDHPHVAAGQGTVALEMLEDVPELDTLIVPIGGGGLLAGMGTAARGIKNDMRLVGVQAELYPSMYAELNGVDMACEGDTLAEGIAVKEPGSYTRKLVAELNDDIVLVAERHLERAVSLLLQIEKTVVEGAGAAGLAAMLAHPEEFAGRKVGLV
;
A
#
# COMPACT_ATOMS: atom_id res chain seq x y z
N GLU A 1 10.30 26.52 8.88
CA GLU A 1 11.14 25.80 9.87
C GLU A 1 10.96 24.28 9.75
N GLN A 2 9.75 23.71 9.77
CA GLN A 2 9.51 22.26 9.64
C GLN A 2 10.12 21.67 8.37
N ARG A 3 9.95 22.33 7.21
CA ARG A 3 10.54 21.89 5.94
C ARG A 3 12.08 21.72 6.01
N ALA A 4 12.76 22.60 6.73
CA ALA A 4 14.22 22.58 6.86
C ALA A 4 14.71 21.47 7.80
N ARG A 5 13.87 21.04 8.77
CA ARG A 5 14.20 19.92 9.66
C ARG A 5 14.09 18.60 8.93
N GLY A 6 13.08 18.46 8.08
CA GLY A 6 12.85 17.27 7.27
C GLY A 6 11.75 16.35 7.80
N VAL A 7 11.63 15.21 7.15
CA VAL A 7 10.64 14.18 7.44
C VAL A 7 11.31 12.85 7.78
N ILE A 8 10.58 11.99 8.50
CA ILE A 8 11.03 10.65 8.86
C ILE A 8 9.92 9.63 8.64
N ALA A 9 10.27 8.43 8.23
CA ALA A 9 9.37 7.29 8.15
C ALA A 9 10.07 5.98 8.54
N ALA A 10 9.28 4.98 8.94
CA ALA A 10 9.71 3.59 9.04
C ALA A 10 9.13 2.82 7.87
N SER A 11 9.96 2.35 6.96
CA SER A 11 9.55 1.55 5.78
C SER A 11 10.76 0.99 5.06
N ALA A 12 10.66 -0.23 4.55
CA ALA A 12 11.65 -0.85 3.67
C ALA A 12 11.11 -1.12 2.24
N GLY A 13 9.98 -0.51 1.87
CA GLY A 13 9.29 -0.74 0.59
C GLY A 13 9.00 0.54 -0.20
N ASN A 14 7.89 0.54 -0.92
CA ASN A 14 7.48 1.63 -1.82
C ASN A 14 7.35 2.99 -1.12
N HIS A 15 6.86 3.01 0.14
CA HIS A 15 6.74 4.25 0.89
C HIS A 15 8.10 4.92 1.15
N SER A 16 9.15 4.15 1.50
CA SER A 16 10.50 4.70 1.72
C SER A 16 11.06 5.35 0.46
N GLN A 17 10.90 4.69 -0.68
CA GLN A 17 11.38 5.18 -1.98
C GLN A 17 10.59 6.41 -2.44
N GLY A 18 9.25 6.35 -2.38
CA GLY A 18 8.38 7.46 -2.77
C GLY A 18 8.63 8.72 -1.94
N LEU A 19 8.73 8.56 -0.60
CA LEU A 19 9.01 9.67 0.30
C LEU A 19 10.40 10.27 0.03
N SER A 20 11.42 9.42 -0.14
CA SER A 20 12.79 9.86 -0.42
C SER A 20 12.91 10.61 -1.74
N TYR A 21 12.31 10.06 -2.82
CA TYR A 21 12.30 10.67 -4.15
C TYR A 21 11.64 12.06 -4.14
N HIS A 22 10.41 12.14 -3.61
CA HIS A 22 9.68 13.41 -3.61
C HIS A 22 10.26 14.42 -2.61
N GLY A 23 10.69 13.97 -1.43
CA GLY A 23 11.38 14.83 -0.46
C GLY A 23 12.62 15.47 -1.06
N THR A 24 13.47 14.70 -1.73
CA THR A 24 14.67 15.18 -2.41
C THR A 24 14.33 16.22 -3.50
N ARG A 25 13.34 15.94 -4.34
CA ARG A 25 12.86 16.89 -5.38
C ARG A 25 12.34 18.19 -4.79
N LEU A 26 11.75 18.14 -3.61
CA LEU A 26 11.20 19.30 -2.91
C LEU A 26 12.24 20.00 -2.02
N GLY A 27 13.47 19.50 -1.95
CA GLY A 27 14.52 20.02 -1.05
C GLY A 27 14.17 19.85 0.43
N VAL A 28 13.49 18.76 0.77
CA VAL A 28 13.14 18.37 2.13
C VAL A 28 14.02 17.18 2.52
N PRO A 29 14.83 17.27 3.60
CA PRO A 29 15.61 16.13 4.08
C PRO A 29 14.72 14.96 4.48
N VAL A 30 15.07 13.74 4.06
CA VAL A 30 14.31 12.53 4.35
C VAL A 30 15.17 11.54 5.11
N THR A 31 14.68 11.07 6.25
CA THR A 31 15.27 9.98 7.02
C THR A 31 14.35 8.77 6.98
N ILE A 32 14.89 7.61 6.64
CA ILE A 32 14.13 6.35 6.61
C ILE A 32 14.76 5.37 7.59
N VAL A 33 13.97 4.85 8.51
CA VAL A 33 14.40 3.80 9.44
C VAL A 33 13.94 2.45 8.92
N MET A 34 14.87 1.51 8.84
CA MET A 34 14.63 0.14 8.39
C MET A 34 15.21 -0.86 9.39
N PRO A 35 14.65 -2.06 9.53
CA PRO A 35 15.29 -3.14 10.28
C PRO A 35 16.69 -3.45 9.74
N ARG A 36 17.58 -3.93 10.60
CA ARG A 36 18.94 -4.37 10.23
C ARG A 36 18.94 -5.56 9.27
N THR A 37 17.84 -6.33 9.28
CA THR A 37 17.61 -7.49 8.42
C THR A 37 17.16 -7.11 7.00
N THR A 38 16.93 -5.81 6.73
CA THR A 38 16.46 -5.34 5.41
C THR A 38 17.48 -5.69 4.31
N PRO A 39 17.05 -6.31 3.19
CA PRO A 39 17.92 -6.61 2.07
C PRO A 39 18.65 -5.37 1.55
N THR A 40 19.94 -5.52 1.29
CA THR A 40 20.82 -4.41 0.85
C THR A 40 20.29 -3.70 -0.38
N VAL A 41 19.64 -4.40 -1.30
CA VAL A 41 19.04 -3.81 -2.50
C VAL A 41 17.99 -2.75 -2.16
N LYS A 42 17.12 -2.99 -1.15
CA LYS A 42 16.09 -2.05 -0.70
C LYS A 42 16.71 -0.80 -0.05
N VAL A 43 17.78 -0.99 0.72
CA VAL A 43 18.56 0.12 1.30
C VAL A 43 19.15 0.99 0.19
N MET A 44 19.91 0.38 -0.72
CA MET A 44 20.55 1.09 -1.84
C MET A 44 19.54 1.82 -2.73
N GLN A 45 18.39 1.22 -3.02
CA GLN A 45 17.33 1.87 -3.80
C GLN A 45 16.82 3.14 -3.11
N THR A 46 16.60 3.10 -1.80
CA THR A 46 16.15 4.27 -1.03
C THR A 46 17.21 5.36 -0.98
N GLU A 47 18.48 5.00 -0.79
CA GLU A 47 19.61 5.94 -0.80
C GLU A 47 19.84 6.56 -2.19
N SER A 48 19.68 5.78 -3.26
CA SER A 48 19.87 6.24 -4.64
C SER A 48 18.92 7.37 -5.05
N VAL A 49 17.75 7.44 -4.40
CA VAL A 49 16.77 8.53 -4.61
C VAL A 49 16.83 9.62 -3.54
N GLY A 50 17.90 9.62 -2.72
CA GLY A 50 18.26 10.70 -1.80
C GLY A 50 17.75 10.56 -0.36
N GLY A 51 17.21 9.41 0.02
CA GLY A 51 16.86 9.11 1.40
C GLY A 51 18.10 8.80 2.25
N LYS A 52 18.14 9.33 3.49
CA LYS A 52 19.12 8.90 4.49
C LYS A 52 18.59 7.68 5.23
N VAL A 53 19.20 6.52 5.03
CA VAL A 53 18.78 5.29 5.71
C VAL A 53 19.46 5.13 7.07
N VAL A 54 18.68 4.75 8.07
CA VAL A 54 19.11 4.34 9.42
C VAL A 54 18.68 2.90 9.62
N LEU A 55 19.64 2.01 9.81
CA LEU A 55 19.35 0.58 10.10
C LEU A 55 19.31 0.39 11.61
N GLU A 56 18.13 0.07 12.15
CA GLU A 56 17.92 -0.10 13.59
C GLU A 56 16.81 -1.09 13.88
N GLY A 57 17.03 -1.92 14.91
CA GLY A 57 16.15 -3.02 15.28
C GLY A 57 16.25 -4.25 14.35
N GLU A 58 15.68 -5.36 14.78
CA GLU A 58 15.60 -6.61 14.01
C GLU A 58 14.23 -6.76 13.33
N THR A 59 13.21 -6.08 13.86
CA THR A 59 11.83 -6.14 13.38
C THR A 59 11.35 -4.78 12.88
N PHE A 60 10.25 -4.77 12.13
CA PHE A 60 9.59 -3.53 11.71
C PHE A 60 9.15 -2.68 12.90
N ASP A 61 8.60 -3.31 13.96
CA ASP A 61 8.09 -2.59 15.13
C ASP A 61 9.23 -1.88 15.89
N GLU A 62 10.40 -2.51 15.99
CA GLU A 62 11.60 -1.89 16.58
C GLU A 62 12.08 -0.71 15.74
N ALA A 63 12.16 -0.86 14.43
CA ALA A 63 12.51 0.22 13.52
C ALA A 63 11.49 1.37 13.59
N TYR A 64 10.20 1.06 13.67
CA TYR A 64 9.13 2.05 13.85
C TYR A 64 9.28 2.81 15.17
N ALA A 65 9.49 2.10 16.27
CA ALA A 65 9.71 2.73 17.58
C ALA A 65 10.93 3.66 17.56
N HIS A 66 12.02 3.25 16.89
CA HIS A 66 13.20 4.08 16.73
C HIS A 66 12.92 5.33 15.88
N ALA A 67 12.17 5.20 14.79
CA ALA A 67 11.75 6.34 13.98
C ALA A 67 10.94 7.36 14.79
N ARG A 68 10.02 6.89 15.64
CA ARG A 68 9.24 7.76 16.54
C ARG A 68 10.10 8.46 17.59
N LYS A 69 11.15 7.78 18.09
CA LYS A 69 12.13 8.40 18.99
C LYS A 69 12.92 9.51 18.29
N LEU A 70 13.45 9.24 17.09
CA LEU A 70 14.20 10.23 16.31
C LEU A 70 13.33 11.43 15.89
N GLU A 71 12.06 11.22 15.60
CA GLU A 71 11.09 12.28 15.34
C GLU A 71 11.11 13.32 16.48
N GLY A 72 10.97 12.85 17.73
CA GLY A 72 10.98 13.72 18.90
C GLY A 72 12.34 14.39 19.17
N GLU A 73 13.45 13.64 19.06
CA GLU A 73 14.79 14.12 19.33
C GLU A 73 15.28 15.17 18.32
N LEU A 74 14.93 14.99 17.04
CA LEU A 74 15.41 15.84 15.94
C LEU A 74 14.34 16.84 15.46
N GLY A 75 13.14 16.78 16.01
CA GLY A 75 12.01 17.63 15.60
C GLY A 75 11.58 17.42 14.15
N LEU A 76 11.70 16.18 13.65
CA LEU A 76 11.27 15.77 12.32
C LEU A 76 9.75 15.62 12.25
N THR A 77 9.19 15.60 11.05
CA THR A 77 7.77 15.27 10.85
C THR A 77 7.65 13.81 10.43
N PHE A 78 6.97 13.00 11.23
CA PHE A 78 6.72 11.60 10.88
C PHE A 78 5.69 11.50 9.75
N VAL A 79 6.02 10.77 8.69
CA VAL A 79 5.11 10.49 7.58
C VAL A 79 4.69 9.03 7.65
N HIS A 80 3.45 8.80 8.12
CA HIS A 80 2.91 7.45 8.27
C HIS A 80 2.73 6.79 6.89
N PRO A 81 3.05 5.49 6.71
CA PRO A 81 3.00 4.85 5.40
C PRO A 81 1.59 4.75 4.79
N PHE A 82 0.53 4.83 5.58
CA PHE A 82 -0.85 4.72 5.11
C PHE A 82 -1.89 5.45 5.97
N ASP A 83 -1.75 5.48 7.30
CA ASP A 83 -2.79 5.96 8.23
C ASP A 83 -2.71 7.47 8.47
N HIS A 84 -2.85 8.24 7.40
CA HIS A 84 -2.85 9.70 7.46
C HIS A 84 -3.67 10.31 6.30
N PRO A 85 -4.53 11.35 6.57
CA PRO A 85 -5.39 11.94 5.54
C PRO A 85 -4.63 12.44 4.30
N HIS A 86 -3.49 13.09 4.46
CA HIS A 86 -2.71 13.60 3.34
C HIS A 86 -2.05 12.48 2.53
N VAL A 87 -1.66 11.38 3.17
CA VAL A 87 -1.13 10.20 2.47
C VAL A 87 -2.25 9.54 1.66
N ALA A 88 -3.40 9.30 2.29
CA ALA A 88 -4.58 8.77 1.57
C ALA A 88 -4.98 9.67 0.39
N ALA A 89 -5.01 11.00 0.58
CA ALA A 89 -5.31 11.94 -0.50
C ALA A 89 -4.30 11.84 -1.66
N GLY A 90 -3.02 11.65 -1.37
CA GLY A 90 -1.99 11.37 -2.39
C GLY A 90 -2.29 10.09 -3.18
N GLN A 91 -2.72 9.02 -2.51
CA GLN A 91 -3.09 7.77 -3.16
C GLN A 91 -4.36 7.91 -4.03
N GLY A 92 -5.23 8.86 -3.71
CA GLY A 92 -6.41 9.16 -4.52
C GLY A 92 -6.07 9.59 -5.95
N THR A 93 -4.88 10.15 -6.20
CA THR A 93 -4.45 10.56 -7.55
C THR A 93 -4.39 9.39 -8.53
N VAL A 94 -4.15 8.16 -8.06
CA VAL A 94 -4.17 6.95 -8.90
C VAL A 94 -5.55 6.77 -9.52
N ALA A 95 -6.62 6.86 -8.73
CA ALA A 95 -7.99 6.74 -9.26
C ALA A 95 -8.36 7.91 -10.19
N LEU A 96 -7.88 9.13 -9.90
CA LEU A 96 -8.11 10.29 -10.79
C LEU A 96 -7.51 10.04 -12.17
N GLU A 97 -6.25 9.62 -12.24
CA GLU A 97 -5.54 9.34 -13.48
C GLU A 97 -6.18 8.16 -14.23
N MET A 98 -6.52 7.06 -13.53
CA MET A 98 -7.20 5.92 -14.14
C MET A 98 -8.54 6.28 -14.77
N LEU A 99 -9.34 7.13 -14.10
CA LEU A 99 -10.65 7.55 -14.61
C LEU A 99 -10.56 8.65 -15.67
N GLU A 100 -9.47 9.43 -15.70
CA GLU A 100 -9.18 10.34 -16.79
C GLU A 100 -8.81 9.57 -18.07
N ASP A 101 -7.98 8.54 -17.95
CA ASP A 101 -7.53 7.72 -19.08
C ASP A 101 -8.62 6.77 -19.59
N VAL A 102 -9.40 6.17 -18.67
CA VAL A 102 -10.45 5.18 -18.98
C VAL A 102 -11.75 5.52 -18.23
N PRO A 103 -12.51 6.51 -18.70
CA PRO A 103 -13.73 6.98 -18.01
C PRO A 103 -14.85 5.95 -17.86
N GLU A 104 -14.80 4.89 -18.68
CA GLU A 104 -15.80 3.82 -18.65
C GLU A 104 -15.55 2.75 -17.59
N LEU A 105 -14.47 2.79 -16.80
CA LEU A 105 -14.27 1.88 -15.67
C LEU A 105 -15.51 1.91 -14.75
N ASP A 106 -15.97 0.74 -14.35
CA ASP A 106 -17.10 0.57 -13.43
C ASP A 106 -16.70 -0.14 -12.13
N THR A 107 -15.50 -0.72 -12.09
CA THR A 107 -14.98 -1.47 -10.95
C THR A 107 -13.50 -1.19 -10.78
N LEU A 108 -13.07 -0.93 -9.55
CA LEU A 108 -11.65 -0.87 -9.18
C LEU A 108 -11.35 -1.99 -8.19
N ILE A 109 -10.29 -2.76 -8.46
CA ILE A 109 -9.77 -3.77 -7.54
C ILE A 109 -8.46 -3.24 -6.98
N VAL A 110 -8.42 -3.04 -5.65
CA VAL A 110 -7.35 -2.32 -4.99
C VAL A 110 -6.73 -3.16 -3.87
N PRO A 111 -5.41 -3.41 -3.90
CA PRO A 111 -4.72 -4.11 -2.82
C PRO A 111 -4.83 -3.37 -1.48
N ILE A 112 -5.08 -4.12 -0.40
CA ILE A 112 -5.19 -3.59 0.95
C ILE A 112 -4.09 -4.18 1.84
N GLY A 113 -3.15 -3.32 2.27
CA GLY A 113 -2.36 -3.54 3.48
C GLY A 113 -3.01 -2.77 4.64
N GLY A 114 -2.46 -1.61 5.00
CA GLY A 114 -3.03 -0.74 6.03
C GLY A 114 -4.24 0.11 5.59
N GLY A 115 -4.70 0.00 4.35
CA GLY A 115 -5.91 0.64 3.84
C GLY A 115 -5.73 2.00 3.18
N GLY A 116 -4.52 2.59 3.17
CA GLY A 116 -4.28 3.94 2.64
C GLY A 116 -4.60 4.10 1.16
N LEU A 117 -4.22 3.11 0.35
CA LEU A 117 -4.46 3.12 -1.09
C LEU A 117 -5.97 3.08 -1.40
N LEU A 118 -6.69 2.09 -0.87
CA LEU A 118 -8.14 1.98 -1.10
C LEU A 118 -8.91 3.18 -0.53
N ALA A 119 -8.55 3.67 0.66
CA ALA A 119 -9.18 4.85 1.25
C ALA A 119 -9.06 6.09 0.35
N GLY A 120 -7.87 6.34 -0.20
CA GLY A 120 -7.62 7.45 -1.10
C GLY A 120 -8.30 7.28 -2.46
N MET A 121 -8.06 6.15 -3.11
CA MET A 121 -8.65 5.85 -4.42
C MET A 121 -10.17 5.80 -4.38
N GLY A 122 -10.74 5.14 -3.36
CA GLY A 122 -12.19 5.03 -3.18
C GLY A 122 -12.86 6.39 -2.98
N THR A 123 -12.24 7.26 -2.17
CA THR A 123 -12.72 8.64 -1.98
C THR A 123 -12.73 9.40 -3.32
N ALA A 124 -11.64 9.34 -4.06
CA ALA A 124 -11.52 10.03 -5.35
C ALA A 124 -12.46 9.45 -6.41
N ALA A 125 -12.50 8.12 -6.56
CA ALA A 125 -13.32 7.45 -7.54
C ALA A 125 -14.81 7.69 -7.33
N ARG A 126 -15.32 7.57 -6.09
CA ARG A 126 -16.73 7.84 -5.77
C ARG A 126 -17.08 9.33 -5.83
N GLY A 127 -16.10 10.21 -5.67
CA GLY A 127 -16.27 11.63 -5.93
C GLY A 127 -16.54 11.96 -7.40
N ILE A 128 -16.06 11.13 -8.34
CA ILE A 128 -16.28 11.24 -9.79
C ILE A 128 -17.48 10.39 -10.24
N LYS A 129 -17.51 9.12 -9.82
CA LYS A 129 -18.54 8.13 -10.14
C LYS A 129 -19.08 7.52 -8.87
N ASN A 130 -20.22 7.99 -8.39
CA ASN A 130 -20.81 7.56 -7.12
C ASN A 130 -21.17 6.06 -7.08
N ASP A 131 -21.39 5.45 -8.25
CA ASP A 131 -21.71 4.04 -8.45
C ASP A 131 -20.50 3.16 -8.76
N MET A 132 -19.27 3.69 -8.63
CA MET A 132 -18.05 2.92 -8.78
C MET A 132 -18.01 1.75 -7.78
N ARG A 133 -17.90 0.52 -8.28
CA ARG A 133 -17.66 -0.65 -7.43
C ARG A 133 -16.22 -0.68 -6.97
N LEU A 134 -16.00 -0.76 -5.66
CA LEU A 134 -14.70 -0.81 -5.03
C LEU A 134 -14.52 -2.16 -4.34
N VAL A 135 -13.55 -2.93 -4.81
CA VAL A 135 -13.23 -4.25 -4.26
C VAL A 135 -11.82 -4.21 -3.68
N GLY A 136 -11.71 -4.43 -2.39
CA GLY A 136 -10.43 -4.59 -1.71
C GLY A 136 -9.88 -5.99 -1.90
N VAL A 137 -8.54 -6.14 -1.94
CA VAL A 137 -7.89 -7.45 -2.00
C VAL A 137 -6.85 -7.57 -0.91
N GLN A 138 -6.89 -8.68 -0.16
CA GLN A 138 -5.84 -9.04 0.79
C GLN A 138 -5.34 -10.45 0.53
N ALA A 139 -4.07 -10.72 0.89
CA ALA A 139 -3.58 -12.09 0.95
C ALA A 139 -4.28 -12.84 2.10
N GLU A 140 -4.64 -14.10 1.90
CA GLU A 140 -5.23 -14.96 2.95
C GLU A 140 -4.35 -15.05 4.21
N LEU A 141 -3.04 -14.89 4.07
CA LEU A 141 -2.08 -14.91 5.18
C LEU A 141 -2.08 -13.60 6.00
N TYR A 142 -2.62 -12.50 5.46
CA TYR A 142 -2.69 -11.19 6.12
C TYR A 142 -4.05 -10.52 5.92
N PRO A 143 -5.15 -11.13 6.42
CA PRO A 143 -6.52 -10.67 6.21
C PRO A 143 -6.95 -9.61 7.23
N SER A 144 -6.04 -8.76 7.69
CA SER A 144 -6.23 -7.87 8.84
C SER A 144 -7.41 -6.91 8.71
N MET A 145 -7.58 -6.26 7.55
CA MET A 145 -8.71 -5.36 7.31
C MET A 145 -10.03 -6.13 7.20
N TYR A 146 -10.01 -7.27 6.50
CA TYR A 146 -11.18 -8.15 6.41
C TYR A 146 -11.64 -8.63 7.79
N ALA A 147 -10.71 -9.10 8.62
CA ALA A 147 -11.00 -9.57 9.98
C ALA A 147 -11.61 -8.46 10.85
N GLU A 148 -11.02 -7.27 10.84
CA GLU A 148 -11.50 -6.10 11.58
C GLU A 148 -12.92 -5.68 11.16
N LEU A 149 -13.19 -5.60 9.85
CA LEU A 149 -14.48 -5.14 9.36
C LEU A 149 -15.60 -6.17 9.56
N ASN A 150 -15.27 -7.46 9.60
CA ASN A 150 -16.23 -8.53 9.81
C ASN A 150 -16.31 -8.97 11.28
N GLY A 151 -15.48 -8.43 12.18
CA GLY A 151 -15.46 -8.80 13.59
C GLY A 151 -15.07 -10.26 13.83
N VAL A 152 -14.17 -10.81 12.99
CA VAL A 152 -13.66 -12.18 13.09
C VAL A 152 -12.19 -12.17 13.49
N ASP A 153 -11.77 -13.17 14.24
CA ASP A 153 -10.37 -13.34 14.60
C ASP A 153 -9.67 -14.21 13.56
N MET A 154 -8.66 -13.65 12.88
CA MET A 154 -7.88 -14.33 11.86
C MET A 154 -6.39 -14.05 12.06
N ALA A 155 -5.57 -15.09 11.95
CA ALA A 155 -4.11 -14.92 12.07
C ALA A 155 -3.55 -14.10 10.92
N CYS A 156 -2.55 -13.26 11.23
CA CYS A 156 -1.76 -12.51 10.26
C CYS A 156 -0.30 -12.94 10.38
N GLU A 157 0.07 -14.04 9.69
CA GLU A 157 1.39 -14.66 9.78
C GLU A 157 1.72 -15.46 8.52
N GLY A 158 2.99 -15.80 8.37
CA GLY A 158 3.50 -16.59 7.26
C GLY A 158 4.19 -15.74 6.19
N ASP A 159 4.82 -16.44 5.24
CA ASP A 159 5.52 -15.81 4.12
C ASP A 159 4.54 -15.64 2.95
N THR A 160 4.28 -14.41 2.58
CA THR A 160 3.44 -14.08 1.41
C THR A 160 4.28 -13.45 0.31
N LEU A 161 3.95 -13.79 -0.93
CA LEU A 161 4.51 -13.12 -2.12
C LEU A 161 4.10 -11.62 -2.17
N ALA A 162 2.96 -11.30 -1.57
CA ALA A 162 2.42 -9.93 -1.52
C ALA A 162 2.95 -9.15 -0.30
N GLU A 163 4.29 -9.09 -0.10
CA GLU A 163 4.94 -8.39 1.02
C GLU A 163 4.45 -6.96 1.21
N GLY A 164 4.16 -6.24 0.11
CA GLY A 164 3.72 -4.84 0.13
C GLY A 164 2.37 -4.62 0.82
N ILE A 165 1.56 -5.68 0.98
CA ILE A 165 0.27 -5.65 1.69
C ILE A 165 0.23 -6.55 2.93
N ALA A 166 1.37 -7.09 3.37
CA ALA A 166 1.48 -7.93 4.57
C ALA A 166 1.43 -7.09 5.86
N VAL A 167 0.29 -6.49 6.13
CA VAL A 167 0.07 -5.60 7.28
C VAL A 167 -0.81 -6.30 8.31
N LYS A 168 -0.30 -6.38 9.56
CA LYS A 168 -1.00 -7.04 10.67
C LYS A 168 -2.13 -6.21 11.29
N GLU A 169 -1.95 -4.88 11.31
CA GLU A 169 -2.90 -3.96 11.91
C GLU A 169 -3.30 -2.88 10.91
N PRO A 170 -4.59 -2.79 10.53
CA PRO A 170 -5.10 -1.71 9.68
C PRO A 170 -4.96 -0.35 10.36
N GLY A 171 -4.89 0.72 9.57
CA GLY A 171 -4.89 2.06 10.13
C GLY A 171 -6.22 2.43 10.77
N SER A 172 -6.19 3.22 11.80
CA SER A 172 -7.40 3.65 12.52
C SER A 172 -8.27 4.60 11.70
N TYR A 173 -7.64 5.51 10.94
CA TYR A 173 -8.30 6.44 10.03
C TYR A 173 -8.72 5.73 8.73
N THR A 174 -7.80 4.99 8.11
CA THR A 174 -8.06 4.32 6.83
C THR A 174 -9.11 3.23 6.95
N ARG A 175 -9.15 2.47 8.05
CA ARG A 175 -10.19 1.48 8.32
C ARG A 175 -11.61 2.06 8.27
N LYS A 176 -11.81 3.26 8.83
CA LYS A 176 -13.12 3.93 8.80
C LYS A 176 -13.55 4.25 7.37
N LEU A 177 -12.63 4.79 6.58
CA LEU A 177 -12.91 5.09 5.17
C LEU A 177 -13.14 3.83 4.35
N VAL A 178 -12.35 2.79 4.57
CA VAL A 178 -12.56 1.50 3.89
C VAL A 178 -13.91 0.92 4.25
N ALA A 179 -14.33 0.96 5.51
CA ALA A 179 -15.66 0.51 5.94
C ALA A 179 -16.82 1.25 5.27
N GLU A 180 -16.63 2.54 4.97
CA GLU A 180 -17.66 3.38 4.33
C GLU A 180 -17.69 3.24 2.81
N LEU A 181 -16.53 3.02 2.20
CA LEU A 181 -16.35 3.11 0.73
C LEU A 181 -16.33 1.74 0.03
N ASN A 182 -15.82 0.72 0.70
CA ASN A 182 -15.58 -0.57 0.07
C ASN A 182 -16.87 -1.40 -0.04
N ASP A 183 -17.07 -2.02 -1.19
CA ASP A 183 -18.22 -2.89 -1.42
C ASP A 183 -17.94 -4.32 -0.98
N ASP A 184 -16.69 -4.80 -1.13
CA ASP A 184 -16.28 -6.14 -0.75
C ASP A 184 -14.76 -6.25 -0.52
N ILE A 185 -14.31 -7.24 0.25
CA ILE A 185 -12.89 -7.60 0.38
C ILE A 185 -12.71 -9.06 0.01
N VAL A 186 -11.95 -9.29 -1.04
CA VAL A 186 -11.59 -10.62 -1.53
C VAL A 186 -10.26 -11.05 -0.89
N LEU A 187 -10.24 -12.25 -0.33
CA LEU A 187 -9.01 -12.89 0.14
C LEU A 187 -8.45 -13.80 -0.96
N VAL A 188 -7.15 -13.68 -1.24
CA VAL A 188 -6.48 -14.46 -2.28
C VAL A 188 -5.39 -15.34 -1.71
N ALA A 189 -5.39 -16.62 -2.10
CA ALA A 189 -4.36 -17.57 -1.74
C ALA A 189 -3.07 -17.32 -2.54
N GLU A 190 -1.92 -17.73 -1.98
CA GLU A 190 -0.58 -17.59 -2.60
C GLU A 190 -0.54 -18.14 -4.04
N ARG A 191 -1.17 -19.28 -4.31
CA ARG A 191 -1.24 -19.86 -5.67
C ARG A 191 -1.85 -18.91 -6.72
N HIS A 192 -2.79 -18.03 -6.32
CA HIS A 192 -3.38 -17.06 -7.23
C HIS A 192 -2.46 -15.87 -7.45
N LEU A 193 -1.72 -15.44 -6.43
CA LEU A 193 -0.67 -14.42 -6.52
C LEU A 193 0.45 -14.88 -7.46
N GLU A 194 0.99 -16.08 -7.26
CA GLU A 194 2.02 -16.68 -8.11
C GLU A 194 1.57 -16.76 -9.58
N ARG A 195 0.34 -17.21 -9.80
CA ARG A 195 -0.24 -17.29 -11.14
C ARG A 195 -0.39 -15.92 -11.77
N ALA A 196 -0.87 -14.92 -11.02
CA ALA A 196 -1.04 -13.56 -11.50
C ALA A 196 0.30 -12.92 -11.89
N VAL A 197 1.34 -13.02 -11.05
CA VAL A 197 2.70 -12.57 -11.37
C VAL A 197 3.21 -13.24 -12.66
N SER A 198 3.02 -14.56 -12.77
CA SER A 198 3.45 -15.30 -13.97
C SER A 198 2.74 -14.85 -15.23
N LEU A 199 1.43 -14.58 -15.17
CA LEU A 199 0.65 -14.10 -16.32
C LEU A 199 1.05 -12.68 -16.73
N LEU A 200 1.23 -11.77 -15.78
CA LEU A 200 1.69 -10.41 -16.07
C LEU A 200 3.07 -10.42 -16.73
N LEU A 201 3.98 -11.27 -16.26
CA LEU A 201 5.28 -11.44 -16.89
C LEU A 201 5.19 -12.06 -18.29
N GLN A 202 4.39 -13.15 -18.45
CA GLN A 202 4.35 -13.91 -19.70
C GLN A 202 3.53 -13.24 -20.80
N ILE A 203 2.43 -12.57 -20.45
CA ILE A 203 1.50 -11.97 -21.42
C ILE A 203 1.81 -10.49 -21.59
N GLU A 204 1.78 -9.72 -20.51
CA GLU A 204 1.95 -8.27 -20.54
C GLU A 204 3.42 -7.83 -20.58
N LYS A 205 4.38 -8.76 -20.38
CA LYS A 205 5.82 -8.48 -20.31
C LYS A 205 6.18 -7.47 -19.21
N THR A 206 5.35 -7.40 -18.19
CA THR A 206 5.52 -6.50 -17.06
C THR A 206 5.98 -7.28 -15.83
N VAL A 207 7.07 -6.82 -15.22
CA VAL A 207 7.57 -7.37 -13.95
C VAL A 207 6.86 -6.64 -12.82
N VAL A 208 6.13 -7.40 -12.01
CA VAL A 208 5.39 -6.87 -10.86
C VAL A 208 5.78 -7.59 -9.58
N GLU A 209 5.69 -6.90 -8.46
CA GLU A 209 5.73 -7.53 -7.14
C GLU A 209 4.37 -8.20 -6.81
N GLY A 210 4.36 -9.11 -5.84
CA GLY A 210 3.14 -9.85 -5.48
C GLY A 210 1.96 -8.96 -5.09
N ALA A 211 2.22 -7.84 -4.40
CA ALA A 211 1.18 -6.88 -4.05
C ALA A 211 0.54 -6.21 -5.28
N GLY A 212 1.35 -5.87 -6.30
CA GLY A 212 0.87 -5.32 -7.57
C GLY A 212 0.13 -6.35 -8.44
N ALA A 213 0.28 -7.66 -8.16
CA ALA A 213 -0.45 -8.72 -8.84
C ALA A 213 -1.77 -9.10 -8.14
N ALA A 214 -2.03 -8.57 -6.95
CA ALA A 214 -3.17 -8.98 -6.12
C ALA A 214 -4.52 -8.72 -6.80
N GLY A 215 -4.66 -7.63 -7.54
CA GLY A 215 -5.88 -7.34 -8.30
C GLY A 215 -6.19 -8.41 -9.34
N LEU A 216 -5.19 -8.83 -10.13
CA LEU A 216 -5.36 -9.92 -11.08
C LEU A 216 -5.60 -11.27 -10.36
N ALA A 217 -4.94 -11.49 -9.22
CA ALA A 217 -5.17 -12.70 -8.41
C ALA A 217 -6.62 -12.82 -7.95
N ALA A 218 -7.27 -11.71 -7.56
CA ALA A 218 -8.71 -11.70 -7.23
C ALA A 218 -9.59 -12.07 -8.42
N MET A 219 -9.32 -11.54 -9.60
CA MET A 219 -10.06 -11.91 -10.82
C MET A 219 -9.88 -13.39 -11.20
N LEU A 220 -8.69 -13.94 -10.97
CA LEU A 220 -8.43 -15.38 -11.23
C LEU A 220 -9.11 -16.30 -10.20
N ALA A 221 -9.27 -15.84 -8.97
CA ALA A 221 -9.95 -16.57 -7.91
C ALA A 221 -11.49 -16.55 -8.08
N HIS A 222 -12.04 -15.42 -8.54
CA HIS A 222 -13.47 -15.16 -8.62
C HIS A 222 -13.90 -14.59 -10.00
N PRO A 223 -13.62 -15.29 -11.12
CA PRO A 223 -13.84 -14.74 -12.46
C PRO A 223 -15.31 -14.38 -12.76
N GLU A 224 -16.25 -15.07 -12.15
CA GLU A 224 -17.69 -14.82 -12.32
C GLU A 224 -18.14 -13.47 -11.75
N GLU A 225 -17.49 -12.97 -10.70
CA GLU A 225 -17.82 -11.69 -10.07
C GLU A 225 -17.46 -10.47 -10.95
N PHE A 226 -16.49 -10.65 -11.83
CA PHE A 226 -15.96 -9.60 -12.69
C PHE A 226 -16.34 -9.75 -14.16
N ALA A 227 -17.09 -10.82 -14.49
CA ALA A 227 -17.51 -11.07 -15.88
C ALA A 227 -18.36 -9.93 -16.44
N GLY A 228 -17.98 -9.40 -17.60
CA GLY A 228 -18.69 -8.32 -18.28
C GLY A 228 -18.46 -6.92 -17.70
N ARG A 229 -17.59 -6.78 -16.68
CA ARG A 229 -17.23 -5.49 -16.10
C ARG A 229 -16.00 -4.87 -16.75
N LYS A 230 -15.91 -3.55 -16.67
CA LYS A 230 -14.71 -2.80 -17.03
C LYS A 230 -13.90 -2.52 -15.76
N VAL A 231 -12.91 -3.38 -15.53
CA VAL A 231 -12.16 -3.44 -14.28
C VAL A 231 -10.84 -2.71 -14.41
N GLY A 232 -10.57 -1.80 -13.47
CA GLY A 232 -9.25 -1.22 -13.24
C GLY A 232 -8.51 -2.01 -12.16
N LEU A 233 -7.28 -2.43 -12.44
CA LEU A 233 -6.38 -3.10 -11.50
C LEU A 233 -5.26 -2.15 -11.07
N VAL A 234 -4.86 -2.23 -9.79
CA VAL A 234 -3.76 -1.44 -9.22
C VAL A 234 -2.65 -2.35 -8.76
#